data_e121bdad32cf78f257263404e4aed491
#
_entry.id   e121bdad32cf78f257263404e4aed491
#
_cell.length_a   1.000
_cell.length_b   1.000
_cell.length_c   1.000
_cell.angle_alpha   90.00
_cell.angle_beta   90.00
_cell.angle_gamma   90.00
#
_symmetry.space_group_name_H-M   'P 1'
#
loop_
_entity.id
_entity.type
_entity.pdbx_description
1 polymer ?
#
loop_
_entity_poly.entity_id
_entity_poly.type
_entity_poly.pdbx_seq_one_letter_code
_entity_poly.pdbx_strand_id
1 'polypeptide(L)'
;MTQGNYWKVIGQRLTYIQEGTKGPVIYDFFDPNCPYCHGMYDEEQPLIRAGKLTVRYVPVAYLMPSSTPEAAAILQSPHRLSALRHFEALAGKSFAAPLTTAGPVGLPRSKPTAQTLHALRVNMAVLQSTHSMGVPAILYRHKNGSTGLLPGMVSRGELLTLLPNLS
;
A
#
# COMPACT_ATOMS: atom_id res chain seq x y z
N MET A 1 19.12 -17.07 -0.74
CA MET A 1 18.70 -16.19 0.37
C MET A 1 17.68 -16.94 1.21
N THR A 2 17.90 -17.07 2.53
CA THR A 2 16.91 -17.72 3.41
C THR A 2 15.65 -16.86 3.51
N GLN A 3 14.49 -17.45 3.68
CA GLN A 3 13.18 -16.72 3.75
C GLN A 3 13.16 -15.66 4.87
N GLY A 4 13.80 -15.94 6.01
CA GLY A 4 13.91 -14.97 7.11
C GLY A 4 14.74 -13.74 6.75
N ASN A 5 15.71 -13.88 5.86
CA ASN A 5 16.53 -12.77 5.36
C ASN A 5 15.76 -11.92 4.32
N TYR A 6 14.90 -12.57 3.53
CA TYR A 6 14.10 -11.86 2.52
C TYR A 6 13.22 -10.77 3.14
N TRP A 7 12.44 -11.09 4.20
CA TRP A 7 11.58 -10.12 4.88
C TRP A 7 12.34 -8.90 5.40
N LYS A 8 13.51 -9.14 6.01
CA LYS A 8 14.37 -8.06 6.48
C LYS A 8 14.88 -7.19 5.35
N VAL A 9 15.32 -7.81 4.25
CA VAL A 9 15.89 -7.11 3.09
C VAL A 9 14.84 -6.23 2.42
N ILE A 10 13.63 -6.74 2.19
CA ILE A 10 12.57 -5.93 1.58
C ILE A 10 12.17 -4.77 2.48
N GLY A 11 12.11 -4.98 3.80
CA GLY A 11 11.80 -3.91 4.74
C GLY A 11 12.81 -2.76 4.74
N GLN A 12 14.06 -3.05 4.40
CA GLN A 12 15.11 -2.03 4.25
C GLN A 12 15.09 -1.34 2.88
N ARG A 13 14.56 -2.00 1.86
CA ARG A 13 14.52 -1.47 0.50
C ARG A 13 13.25 -0.67 0.21
N LEU A 14 12.12 -1.09 0.75
CA LEU A 14 10.83 -0.46 0.49
C LEU A 14 10.72 0.91 1.14
N THR A 15 10.14 1.84 0.39
CA THR A 15 9.66 3.12 0.94
C THR A 15 8.18 2.98 1.18
N TYR A 16 7.75 3.18 2.42
CA TYR A 16 6.37 2.94 2.83
C TYR A 16 5.88 3.99 3.83
N ILE A 17 4.58 4.01 4.03
CA ILE A 17 3.90 4.75 5.09
C ILE A 17 3.31 3.71 6.06
N GLN A 18 3.74 3.73 7.33
CA GLN A 18 3.23 2.80 8.33
C GLN A 18 2.02 3.37 9.06
N GLU A 19 1.00 2.55 9.20
CA GLU A 19 -0.15 2.81 10.06
C GLU A 19 -0.36 1.63 11.00
N GLY A 20 -0.49 1.93 12.29
CA GLY A 20 -0.55 0.94 13.35
C GLY A 20 0.81 0.68 14.02
N THR A 21 0.74 0.08 15.21
CA THR A 21 1.92 -0.25 16.03
C THR A 21 1.80 -1.60 16.70
N LYS A 22 0.70 -2.31 16.50
CA LYS A 22 0.39 -3.60 17.14
C LYS A 22 -0.07 -4.63 16.11
N GLY A 23 0.05 -5.89 16.47
CA GLY A 23 -0.32 -7.00 15.61
C GLY A 23 0.73 -7.30 14.55
N PRO A 24 0.48 -8.31 13.70
CA PRO A 24 1.37 -8.66 12.62
C PRO A 24 1.50 -7.53 11.61
N VAL A 25 2.63 -7.49 10.90
CA VAL A 25 2.96 -6.48 9.89
C VAL A 25 2.72 -7.07 8.50
N ILE A 26 2.00 -6.32 7.67
CA ILE A 26 1.85 -6.59 6.24
C ILE A 26 2.35 -5.40 5.42
N TYR A 27 2.75 -5.66 4.17
CA TYR A 27 3.01 -4.63 3.18
C TYR A 27 1.86 -4.63 2.17
N ASP A 28 1.20 -3.49 2.02
CA ASP A 28 0.14 -3.28 1.03
C ASP A 28 0.67 -2.40 -0.10
N PHE A 29 0.91 -3.01 -1.26
CA PHE A 29 1.30 -2.29 -2.47
C PHE A 29 0.06 -1.68 -3.11
N PHE A 30 0.08 -0.39 -3.32
CA PHE A 30 -1.04 0.35 -3.88
C PHE A 30 -0.61 1.38 -4.93
N ASP A 31 -1.49 1.64 -5.88
CA ASP A 31 -1.37 2.79 -6.77
C ASP A 31 -2.44 3.83 -6.39
N PRO A 32 -2.12 5.13 -6.35
CA PRO A 32 -3.08 6.17 -5.99
C PRO A 32 -4.37 6.18 -6.80
N ASN A 33 -4.34 5.71 -8.03
CA ASN A 33 -5.50 5.67 -8.93
C ASN A 33 -6.22 4.32 -8.97
N CYS A 34 -5.98 3.45 -8.00
CA CYS A 34 -6.56 2.12 -7.94
C CYS A 34 -7.79 2.10 -6.99
N PRO A 35 -9.02 1.94 -7.50
CA PRO A 35 -10.21 1.86 -6.65
C PRO A 35 -10.19 0.67 -5.67
N TYR A 36 -9.70 -0.49 -6.11
CA TYR A 36 -9.58 -1.68 -5.26
C TYR A 36 -8.52 -1.50 -4.17
N CYS A 37 -7.48 -0.70 -4.40
CA CYS A 37 -6.51 -0.35 -3.37
C CYS A 37 -7.15 0.51 -2.28
N HIS A 38 -8.01 1.47 -2.66
CA HIS A 38 -8.80 2.22 -1.69
C HIS A 38 -9.75 1.31 -0.91
N GLY A 39 -10.42 0.37 -1.57
CA GLY A 39 -11.25 -0.64 -0.91
C GLY A 39 -10.46 -1.48 0.10
N MET A 40 -9.24 -1.87 -0.24
CA MET A 40 -8.34 -2.60 0.66
C MET A 40 -7.95 -1.75 1.88
N TYR A 41 -7.60 -0.48 1.67
CA TYR A 41 -7.35 0.48 2.74
C TYR A 41 -8.54 0.53 3.73
N ASP A 42 -9.77 0.61 3.24
CA ASP A 42 -10.97 0.65 4.07
C ASP A 42 -11.17 -0.65 4.88
N GLU A 43 -10.89 -1.81 4.28
CA GLU A 43 -10.99 -3.10 4.97
C GLU A 43 -9.98 -3.25 6.11
N GLU A 44 -8.81 -2.65 5.97
CA GLU A 44 -7.72 -2.70 6.96
C GLU A 44 -7.95 -1.76 8.15
N GLN A 45 -8.61 -0.63 7.94
CA GLN A 45 -8.72 0.43 8.96
C GLN A 45 -9.30 -0.03 10.31
N PRO A 46 -10.39 -0.80 10.37
CA PRO A 46 -10.90 -1.28 11.68
C PRO A 46 -9.93 -2.21 12.39
N LEU A 47 -9.15 -3.00 11.66
CA LEU A 47 -8.17 -3.92 12.24
C LEU A 47 -6.97 -3.16 12.82
N ILE A 48 -6.53 -2.11 12.13
CA ILE A 48 -5.47 -1.22 12.61
C ILE A 48 -5.93 -0.50 13.89
N ARG A 49 -7.14 0.08 13.88
CA ARG A 49 -7.70 0.77 15.07
C ARG A 49 -7.89 -0.16 16.26
N ALA A 50 -8.20 -1.43 16.02
CA ALA A 50 -8.35 -2.45 17.06
C ALA A 50 -7.00 -2.99 17.58
N GLY A 51 -5.87 -2.55 17.03
CA GLY A 51 -4.55 -3.03 17.39
C GLY A 51 -4.26 -4.47 16.95
N LYS A 52 -4.96 -4.95 15.93
CA LYS A 52 -4.83 -6.31 15.39
C LYS A 52 -3.93 -6.41 14.18
N LEU A 53 -3.57 -5.29 13.56
CA LEU A 53 -2.82 -5.23 12.32
C LEU A 53 -1.99 -3.95 12.25
N THR A 54 -0.78 -4.08 11.75
CA THR A 54 0.06 -2.97 11.32
C THR A 54 0.25 -3.08 9.81
N VAL A 55 -0.05 -2.01 9.08
CA VAL A 55 0.09 -1.96 7.62
C VAL A 55 1.20 -0.99 7.23
N ARG A 56 2.06 -1.44 6.35
CA ARG A 56 3.05 -0.62 5.64
C ARG A 56 2.58 -0.45 4.21
N TYR A 57 2.01 0.72 3.93
CA TYR A 57 1.53 1.10 2.60
C TYR A 57 2.69 1.45 1.69
N VAL A 58 2.84 0.70 0.61
CA VAL A 58 3.95 0.80 -0.35
C VAL A 58 3.42 1.38 -1.66
N PRO A 59 3.64 2.66 -1.94
CA PRO A 59 3.15 3.25 -3.18
C PRO A 59 3.96 2.76 -4.39
N VAL A 60 3.24 2.42 -5.44
CA VAL A 60 3.72 2.27 -6.81
C VAL A 60 2.94 3.22 -7.70
N ALA A 61 3.43 3.50 -8.90
CA ALA A 61 2.84 4.53 -9.74
C ALA A 61 2.92 4.16 -11.22
N TYR A 62 1.93 3.39 -11.69
CA TYR A 62 1.93 2.91 -13.07
C TYR A 62 0.56 2.92 -13.76
N LEU A 63 -0.54 3.04 -13.00
CA LEU A 63 -1.89 2.92 -13.58
C LEU A 63 -2.26 4.12 -14.44
N MET A 64 -1.87 5.33 -14.03
CA MET A 64 -2.19 6.58 -14.74
C MET A 64 -1.01 7.55 -14.68
N PRO A 65 -0.91 8.50 -15.63
CA PRO A 65 0.12 9.56 -15.57
C PRO A 65 0.10 10.37 -14.26
N SER A 66 -1.06 10.54 -13.64
CA SER A 66 -1.21 11.25 -12.37
C SER A 66 -0.74 10.45 -11.14
N SER A 67 -0.51 9.14 -11.28
CA SER A 67 -0.11 8.28 -10.15
C SER A 67 1.22 8.71 -9.53
N THR A 68 2.19 9.09 -10.35
CA THR A 68 3.50 9.56 -9.85
C THR A 68 3.41 10.87 -9.06
N PRO A 69 2.80 11.96 -9.56
CA PRO A 69 2.66 13.18 -8.76
C PRO A 69 1.75 13.01 -7.53
N GLU A 70 0.78 12.13 -7.57
CA GLU A 70 -0.07 11.82 -6.41
C GLU A 70 0.70 11.05 -5.33
N ALA A 71 1.46 10.03 -5.72
CA ALA A 71 2.37 9.32 -4.80
C ALA A 71 3.43 10.27 -4.22
N ALA A 72 3.95 11.19 -5.02
CA ALA A 72 4.90 12.20 -4.58
C ALA A 72 4.30 13.13 -3.51
N ALA A 73 3.04 13.54 -3.66
CA ALA A 73 2.37 14.38 -2.67
C ALA A 73 2.31 13.70 -1.29
N ILE A 74 2.13 12.39 -1.25
CA ILE A 74 2.13 11.61 0.00
C ILE A 74 3.56 11.46 0.54
N LEU A 75 4.48 10.96 -0.29
CA LEU A 75 5.84 10.62 0.14
C LEU A 75 6.69 11.83 0.51
N GLN A 76 6.45 12.98 -0.12
CA GLN A 76 7.20 14.23 0.12
C GLN A 76 6.59 15.08 1.23
N SER A 77 5.45 14.67 1.80
CA SER A 77 4.88 15.33 2.96
C SER A 77 5.76 15.12 4.20
N PRO A 78 5.95 16.15 5.04
CA PRO A 78 6.60 16.00 6.34
C PRO A 78 5.77 15.13 7.30
N HIS A 79 4.49 14.92 7.01
CA HIS A 79 3.54 14.09 7.77
C HIS A 79 2.87 13.09 6.86
N ARG A 80 3.62 12.06 6.44
CA ARG A 80 3.19 11.07 5.42
C ARG A 80 1.89 10.36 5.77
N LEU A 81 1.72 9.93 7.02
CA LEU A 81 0.48 9.23 7.42
C LEU A 81 -0.74 10.15 7.33
N SER A 82 -0.62 11.39 7.77
CA SER A 82 -1.70 12.37 7.63
C SER A 82 -2.01 12.67 6.16
N ALA A 83 -0.98 12.75 5.32
CA ALA A 83 -1.12 12.94 3.88
C ALA A 83 -1.81 11.75 3.22
N LEU A 84 -1.45 10.52 3.60
CA LEU A 84 -2.11 9.30 3.12
C LEU A 84 -3.60 9.27 3.51
N ARG A 85 -3.91 9.52 4.77
CA ARG A 85 -5.30 9.56 5.26
C ARG A 85 -6.14 10.60 4.54
N HIS A 86 -5.59 11.78 4.33
CA HIS A 86 -6.25 12.85 3.58
C HIS A 86 -6.49 12.45 2.12
N PHE A 87 -5.47 11.88 1.49
CA PHE A 87 -5.57 11.35 0.13
C PHE A 87 -6.68 10.30 0.02
N GLU A 88 -6.70 9.31 0.92
CA GLU A 88 -7.69 8.23 0.90
C GLU A 88 -9.12 8.74 1.14
N ALA A 89 -9.31 9.73 1.99
CA ALA A 89 -10.60 10.37 2.20
C ALA A 89 -11.12 11.04 0.92
N LEU A 90 -10.25 11.72 0.17
CA LEU A 90 -10.59 12.32 -1.12
C LEU A 90 -10.83 11.26 -2.20
N ALA A 91 -9.97 10.24 -2.25
CA ALA A 91 -10.11 9.12 -3.18
C ALA A 91 -11.43 8.39 -2.99
N GLY A 92 -11.85 8.14 -1.76
CA GLY A 92 -13.13 7.52 -1.44
C GLY A 92 -14.33 8.28 -2.02
N LYS A 93 -14.31 9.60 -1.91
CA LYS A 93 -15.33 10.45 -2.52
C LYS A 93 -15.29 10.40 -4.05
N SER A 94 -14.10 10.39 -4.61
CA SER A 94 -13.87 10.38 -6.06
C SER A 94 -14.31 9.06 -6.70
N PHE A 95 -13.95 7.93 -6.08
CA PHE A 95 -14.32 6.60 -6.58
C PHE A 95 -15.80 6.26 -6.34
N ALA A 96 -16.46 6.90 -5.39
CA ALA A 96 -17.91 6.78 -5.17
C ALA A 96 -18.74 7.56 -6.20
N ALA A 97 -18.15 8.54 -6.89
CA ALA A 97 -18.80 9.29 -7.95
C ALA A 97 -18.97 8.43 -9.21
N PRO A 98 -19.95 8.72 -10.08
CA PRO A 98 -20.07 8.05 -11.37
C PRO A 98 -18.75 8.15 -12.14
N LEU A 99 -18.28 7.02 -12.71
CA LEU A 99 -17.06 6.97 -13.50
C LEU A 99 -17.13 7.96 -14.65
N THR A 100 -16.31 8.98 -14.60
CA THR A 100 -16.04 9.85 -15.74
C THR A 100 -14.74 9.41 -16.38
N THR A 101 -14.56 9.67 -17.67
CA THR A 101 -13.36 9.35 -18.43
C THR A 101 -12.11 10.09 -17.95
N ALA A 102 -12.25 11.03 -17.01
CA ALA A 102 -11.18 11.92 -16.55
C ALA A 102 -10.41 11.39 -15.33
N GLY A 103 -10.78 10.24 -14.75
CA GLY A 103 -10.18 9.74 -13.51
C GLY A 103 -10.55 10.58 -12.28
N PRO A 104 -9.99 10.27 -11.11
CA PRO A 104 -10.23 11.01 -9.87
C PRO A 104 -9.79 12.47 -10.00
N VAL A 105 -10.71 13.40 -9.70
CA VAL A 105 -10.43 14.84 -9.76
C VAL A 105 -10.16 15.38 -8.37
N GLY A 106 -9.19 16.29 -8.25
CA GLY A 106 -8.91 17.02 -7.00
C GLY A 106 -8.02 16.27 -6.01
N LEU A 107 -7.37 15.19 -6.41
CA LEU A 107 -6.37 14.54 -5.58
C LEU A 107 -5.09 15.39 -5.48
N PRO A 108 -4.46 15.48 -4.29
CA PRO A 108 -3.22 16.22 -4.12
C PRO A 108 -2.10 15.69 -5.01
N ARG A 109 -1.34 16.59 -5.61
CA ARG A 109 -0.21 16.28 -6.50
C ARG A 109 0.98 17.13 -6.14
N SER A 110 2.18 16.57 -6.27
CA SER A 110 3.44 17.28 -6.11
C SER A 110 4.40 16.88 -7.22
N LYS A 111 5.28 17.80 -7.61
CA LYS A 111 6.36 17.47 -8.55
C LYS A 111 7.29 16.45 -7.89
N PRO A 112 7.50 15.27 -8.47
CA PRO A 112 8.37 14.28 -7.87
C PRO A 112 9.83 14.71 -7.89
N THR A 113 10.52 14.51 -6.76
CA THR A 113 11.98 14.63 -6.69
C THR A 113 12.64 13.38 -7.30
N ALA A 114 13.93 13.49 -7.63
CA ALA A 114 14.71 12.34 -8.07
C ALA A 114 14.70 11.19 -7.03
N GLN A 115 14.75 11.54 -5.74
CA GLN A 115 14.68 10.58 -4.64
C GLN A 115 13.32 9.86 -4.62
N THR A 116 12.22 10.58 -4.78
CA THR A 116 10.88 9.99 -4.85
C THR A 116 10.73 9.06 -6.06
N LEU A 117 11.20 9.48 -7.23
CA LEU A 117 11.19 8.65 -8.43
C LEU A 117 11.98 7.36 -8.23
N HIS A 118 13.15 7.44 -7.59
CA HIS A 118 13.95 6.26 -7.25
C HIS A 118 13.20 5.33 -6.30
N ALA A 119 12.60 5.86 -5.24
CA ALA A 119 11.80 5.09 -4.28
C ALA A 119 10.65 4.35 -4.96
N LEU A 120 9.90 5.00 -5.83
CA LEU A 120 8.82 4.38 -6.59
C LEU A 120 9.31 3.26 -7.52
N ARG A 121 10.46 3.44 -8.17
CA ARG A 121 11.07 2.39 -9.00
C ARG A 121 11.50 1.18 -8.16
N VAL A 122 12.09 1.39 -6.99
CA VAL A 122 12.47 0.30 -6.08
C VAL A 122 11.24 -0.44 -5.58
N ASN A 123 10.19 0.27 -5.17
CA ASN A 123 8.93 -0.33 -4.75
C ASN A 123 8.34 -1.21 -5.88
N MET A 124 8.30 -0.69 -7.10
CA MET A 124 7.80 -1.44 -8.25
C MET A 124 8.64 -2.67 -8.56
N ALA A 125 9.96 -2.56 -8.47
CA ALA A 125 10.87 -3.71 -8.68
C ALA A 125 10.64 -4.82 -7.65
N VAL A 126 10.40 -4.47 -6.39
CA VAL A 126 10.05 -5.46 -5.35
C VAL A 126 8.72 -6.11 -5.66
N LEU A 127 7.68 -5.35 -6.02
CA LEU A 127 6.39 -5.91 -6.42
C LEU A 127 6.55 -6.89 -7.59
N GLN A 128 7.26 -6.52 -8.63
CA GLN A 128 7.52 -7.38 -9.79
C GLN A 128 8.28 -8.65 -9.41
N SER A 129 9.19 -8.58 -8.44
CA SER A 129 9.94 -9.74 -7.95
C SER A 129 9.06 -10.79 -7.26
N THR A 130 7.86 -10.42 -6.83
CA THR A 130 6.86 -11.35 -6.27
C THR A 130 6.06 -12.08 -7.35
N HIS A 131 6.34 -11.81 -8.62
CA HIS A 131 5.56 -12.27 -9.78
C HIS A 131 4.12 -11.71 -9.83
N SER A 132 3.79 -10.73 -8.98
CA SER A 132 2.56 -9.95 -9.09
C SER A 132 2.80 -8.71 -9.93
N MET A 133 1.89 -8.46 -10.86
CA MET A 133 1.89 -7.26 -11.71
C MET A 133 0.77 -6.30 -11.33
N GLY A 134 -0.14 -6.73 -10.46
CA GLY A 134 -1.33 -5.98 -10.10
C GLY A 134 -1.29 -5.43 -8.68
N VAL A 135 -2.15 -4.46 -8.43
CA VAL A 135 -2.42 -3.88 -7.12
C VAL A 135 -3.95 -3.95 -6.85
N PRO A 136 -4.36 -4.04 -5.57
CA PRO A 136 -3.52 -4.18 -4.38
C PRO A 136 -2.81 -5.54 -4.36
N ALA A 137 -1.68 -5.59 -3.69
CA ALA A 137 -0.95 -6.83 -3.42
C ALA A 137 -0.45 -6.79 -1.98
N ILE A 138 -0.84 -7.79 -1.21
CA ILE A 138 -0.51 -7.87 0.21
C ILE A 138 0.62 -8.88 0.42
N LEU A 139 1.78 -8.41 0.82
CA LEU A 139 2.90 -9.25 1.19
C LEU A 139 2.92 -9.42 2.72
N TYR A 140 2.98 -10.67 3.17
CA TYR A 140 2.92 -11.01 4.58
C TYR A 140 3.94 -12.08 4.95
N ARG A 141 4.18 -12.24 6.25
CA ARG A 141 5.05 -13.27 6.79
C ARG A 141 4.28 -14.14 7.76
N HIS A 142 4.37 -15.45 7.59
CA HIS A 142 3.87 -16.43 8.54
C HIS A 142 4.75 -16.50 9.79
N LYS A 143 4.20 -17.01 10.88
CA LYS A 143 4.94 -17.27 12.13
C LYS A 143 6.11 -18.24 11.93
N ASN A 144 6.04 -19.13 10.95
CA ASN A 144 7.14 -20.04 10.60
C ASN A 144 8.27 -19.36 9.79
N GLY A 145 8.14 -18.06 9.50
CA GLY A 145 9.12 -17.27 8.76
C GLY A 145 8.93 -17.26 7.24
N SER A 146 8.04 -18.08 6.68
CA SER A 146 7.75 -18.05 5.25
C SER A 146 6.97 -16.79 4.87
N THR A 147 7.17 -16.31 3.65
CA THR A 147 6.44 -15.17 3.09
C THR A 147 5.36 -15.64 2.14
N GLY A 148 4.26 -14.91 2.08
CA GLY A 148 3.18 -15.13 1.15
C GLY A 148 2.69 -13.84 0.53
N LEU A 149 1.95 -13.96 -0.56
CA LEU A 149 1.34 -12.84 -1.28
C LEU A 149 -0.14 -13.12 -1.50
N LEU A 150 -0.98 -12.15 -1.18
CA LEU A 150 -2.38 -12.11 -1.59
C LEU A 150 -2.47 -11.15 -2.78
N PRO A 151 -2.75 -11.63 -3.98
CA PRO A 151 -2.99 -10.77 -5.13
C PRO A 151 -4.42 -10.26 -5.12
N GLY A 152 -4.60 -8.96 -5.30
CA GLY A 152 -5.92 -8.35 -5.34
C GLY A 152 -6.51 -8.03 -3.97
N MET A 153 -7.72 -7.46 -3.99
CA MET A 153 -8.44 -7.07 -2.79
C MET A 153 -9.00 -8.30 -2.07
N VAL A 154 -8.83 -8.33 -0.76
CA VAL A 154 -9.46 -9.31 0.15
C VAL A 154 -10.37 -8.61 1.14
N SER A 155 -11.38 -9.32 1.63
CA SER A 155 -12.30 -8.78 2.62
C SER A 155 -11.66 -8.73 4.02
N ARG A 156 -12.25 -7.94 4.90
CA ARG A 156 -11.88 -7.90 6.32
C ARG A 156 -11.97 -9.28 6.97
N GLY A 157 -13.00 -10.06 6.62
CA GLY A 157 -13.17 -11.44 7.11
C GLY A 157 -12.03 -12.36 6.69
N GLU A 158 -11.57 -12.25 5.45
CA GLU A 158 -10.42 -13.02 4.95
C GLU A 158 -9.13 -12.60 5.67
N LEU A 159 -8.91 -11.30 5.90
CA LEU A 159 -7.79 -10.83 6.71
C LEU A 159 -7.85 -11.38 8.14
N LEU A 160 -9.01 -11.32 8.80
CA LEU A 160 -9.19 -11.84 10.15
C LEU A 160 -8.86 -13.33 10.24
N THR A 161 -9.19 -14.11 9.22
CA THR A 161 -8.86 -15.54 9.16
C THR A 161 -7.35 -15.78 9.04
N LEU A 162 -6.65 -14.90 8.34
CA LEU A 162 -5.22 -15.02 8.10
C LEU A 162 -4.37 -14.57 9.31
N LEU A 163 -4.78 -13.50 10.00
CA LEU A 163 -4.00 -12.83 11.05
C LEU A 163 -3.40 -13.76 12.14
N PRO A 164 -4.09 -14.79 12.66
CA PRO A 164 -3.51 -15.65 13.69
C PRO A 164 -2.25 -16.41 13.27
N ASN A 165 -2.04 -16.58 11.97
CA ASN A 165 -0.89 -17.30 11.40
C ASN A 165 0.26 -16.37 11.00
N LEU A 166 0.09 -15.06 11.15
CA LEU A 166 1.07 -14.06 10.76
C LEU A 166 1.97 -13.62 11.92
N SER A 167 3.13 -13.11 11.57
CA SER A 167 4.10 -12.52 12.50
C SER A 167 4.37 -11.05 12.18
#